data_69f095697cd42d2fc52b00303ad74e42
#
_entry.id   69f095697cd42d2fc52b00303ad74e42
#
_cell.length_a   1.000
_cell.length_b   1.000
_cell.length_c   1.000
_cell.angle_alpha   90.00
_cell.angle_beta   90.00
_cell.angle_gamma   90.00
#
_symmetry.space_group_name_H-M   'P 1'
#
loop_
_entity.id
_entity.type
_entity.pdbx_description
1 polymer ?
#
loop_
_entity_poly.entity_id
_entity_poly.type
_entity_poly.pdbx_seq_one_letter_code
_entity_poly.pdbx_strand_id
1 'polypeptide(L)'
;MKFNKQTAGLALFSFLFLWLLKGDLLYHMEQYSYFSFHGDFPVKFFEQPGGLLSLLGAFLTQFCHFPVLGALVIALSLSLLAYLVRKAFRLEGKKAWLALVPSLFLLLFITRLDYTIYHQKTYGLLFSQTLGFCAAVALFMLYRRSFSERKLGWLFVLPLIIAGYPLIGSYALVAAALVTLEALRVRNNFLPALASTLVLGAALPLLCANLPGIYGRMNRHYAFFAGFPYFEFVGSSWASCL
;
A
#
# COMPACT_ATOMS: atom_id res chain seq x y z
N MET A 1 23.06 -3.15 6.85
CA MET A 1 21.93 -3.93 6.31
C MET A 1 22.49 -5.15 5.58
N LYS A 2 22.43 -6.36 6.14
CA LYS A 2 22.87 -7.57 5.41
C LYS A 2 21.73 -7.98 4.48
N PHE A 3 21.82 -7.61 3.21
CA PHE A 3 20.92 -8.11 2.17
C PHE A 3 21.14 -9.64 2.06
N ASN A 4 20.06 -10.40 2.22
CA ASN A 4 20.14 -11.83 2.00
C ASN A 4 20.17 -12.09 0.48
N LYS A 5 20.83 -13.18 0.07
CA LYS A 5 20.93 -13.60 -1.33
C LYS A 5 19.55 -13.62 -2.05
N GLN A 6 18.49 -13.99 -1.33
CA GLN A 6 17.13 -14.03 -1.87
C GLN A 6 16.54 -12.64 -2.19
N THR A 7 16.71 -11.64 -1.31
CA THR A 7 16.24 -10.28 -1.56
C THR A 7 17.06 -9.59 -2.66
N ALA A 8 18.38 -9.87 -2.72
CA ALA A 8 19.22 -9.40 -3.81
C ALA A 8 18.83 -10.06 -5.16
N GLY A 9 18.53 -11.36 -5.15
CA GLY A 9 18.01 -12.05 -6.33
C GLY A 9 16.67 -11.49 -6.80
N LEU A 10 15.75 -11.17 -5.89
CA LEU A 10 14.48 -10.50 -6.23
C LEU A 10 14.74 -9.11 -6.85
N ALA A 11 15.65 -8.32 -6.27
CA ALA A 11 15.99 -7.00 -6.80
C ALA A 11 16.52 -7.09 -8.23
N LEU A 12 17.47 -7.99 -8.46
CA LEU A 12 18.06 -8.18 -9.79
C LEU A 12 17.03 -8.69 -10.80
N PHE A 13 16.23 -9.70 -10.41
CA PHE A 13 15.19 -10.25 -11.25
C PHE A 13 14.14 -9.20 -11.63
N SER A 14 13.58 -8.49 -10.64
CA SER A 14 12.57 -7.46 -10.90
C SER A 14 13.12 -6.28 -11.70
N PHE A 15 14.36 -5.88 -11.48
CA PHE A 15 15.03 -4.85 -12.26
C PHE A 15 15.16 -5.24 -13.74
N LEU A 16 15.74 -6.42 -14.01
CA LEU A 16 15.94 -6.91 -15.39
C LEU A 16 14.60 -7.14 -16.09
N PHE A 17 13.64 -7.73 -15.40
CA PHE A 17 12.32 -7.99 -15.93
C PHE A 17 11.61 -6.68 -16.34
N LEU A 18 11.59 -5.67 -15.47
CA LEU A 18 10.92 -4.40 -15.75
C LEU A 18 11.68 -3.59 -16.82
N TRP A 19 12.98 -3.56 -16.76
CA TRP A 19 13.79 -2.81 -17.73
C TRP A 19 13.70 -3.41 -19.14
N LEU A 20 13.92 -4.72 -19.28
CA LEU A 20 14.02 -5.38 -20.59
C LEU A 20 12.66 -5.69 -21.22
N LEU A 21 11.66 -6.04 -20.42
CA LEU A 21 10.37 -6.51 -20.90
C LEU A 21 9.22 -5.51 -20.74
N LYS A 22 9.39 -4.51 -19.86
CA LYS A 22 8.33 -3.56 -19.51
C LYS A 22 8.78 -2.09 -19.52
N GLY A 23 9.87 -1.78 -20.25
CA GLY A 23 10.39 -0.41 -20.36
C GLY A 23 9.36 0.56 -20.94
N ASP A 24 8.60 0.15 -21.96
CA ASP A 24 7.55 0.96 -22.58
C ASP A 24 6.41 1.26 -21.58
N LEU A 25 6.01 0.27 -20.77
CA LEU A 25 5.04 0.45 -19.71
C LEU A 25 5.48 1.55 -18.74
N LEU A 26 6.73 1.52 -18.29
CA LEU A 26 7.26 2.50 -17.33
C LEU A 26 7.22 3.91 -17.91
N TYR A 27 7.60 4.06 -19.17
CA TYR A 27 7.56 5.36 -19.87
C TYR A 27 6.13 5.88 -20.01
N HIS A 28 5.18 5.03 -20.39
CA HIS A 28 3.76 5.40 -20.46
C HIS A 28 3.18 5.78 -19.08
N MET A 29 3.58 5.08 -18.03
CA MET A 29 3.14 5.41 -16.66
C MET A 29 3.55 6.82 -16.22
N GLU A 30 4.73 7.28 -16.60
CA GLU A 30 5.17 8.64 -16.33
C GLU A 30 4.33 9.66 -17.08
N GLN A 31 4.04 9.44 -18.36
CA GLN A 31 3.22 10.35 -19.16
C GLN A 31 1.80 10.55 -18.60
N TYR A 32 1.22 9.51 -17.97
CA TYR A 32 -0.10 9.59 -17.34
C TYR A 32 -0.07 10.07 -15.88
N SER A 33 1.09 10.12 -15.24
CA SER A 33 1.27 10.50 -13.84
C SER A 33 2.07 11.79 -13.71
N TYR A 34 1.45 12.91 -14.14
CA TYR A 34 2.05 14.22 -13.97
C TYR A 34 2.26 14.58 -12.50
N PHE A 35 3.39 15.18 -12.16
CA PHE A 35 3.69 15.69 -10.83
C PHE A 35 4.19 17.14 -10.89
N SER A 36 3.68 17.97 -9.98
CA SER A 36 4.12 19.36 -9.82
C SER A 36 4.17 19.74 -8.34
N PHE A 37 5.16 20.55 -7.98
CA PHE A 37 5.23 21.16 -6.64
C PHE A 37 4.43 22.46 -6.55
N HIS A 38 3.86 22.92 -7.65
CA HIS A 38 3.22 24.23 -7.74
C HIS A 38 1.77 24.21 -7.27
N GLY A 39 1.40 25.24 -6.46
CA GLY A 39 0.03 25.58 -6.13
C GLY A 39 -0.77 24.48 -5.43
N ASP A 40 -1.99 24.28 -5.88
CA ASP A 40 -2.97 23.39 -5.27
C ASP A 40 -2.78 21.92 -5.67
N PHE A 41 -1.75 21.60 -6.49
CA PHE A 41 -1.57 20.24 -6.99
C PHE A 41 -1.35 19.20 -5.87
N PRO A 42 -0.47 19.43 -4.87
CA PRO A 42 -0.34 18.51 -3.75
C PRO A 42 -1.62 18.38 -2.90
N VAL A 43 -2.38 19.48 -2.77
CA VAL A 43 -3.61 19.51 -1.95
C VAL A 43 -4.67 18.57 -2.50
N LYS A 44 -4.80 18.47 -3.83
CA LYS A 44 -5.77 17.57 -4.49
C LYS A 44 -5.61 16.09 -4.10
N PHE A 45 -4.41 15.66 -3.75
CA PHE A 45 -4.20 14.29 -3.30
C PHE A 45 -4.85 14.02 -1.93
N PHE A 46 -4.94 15.04 -1.07
CA PHE A 46 -5.55 14.92 0.25
C PHE A 46 -7.09 15.04 0.22
N GLU A 47 -7.67 15.29 -0.95
CA GLU A 47 -9.13 15.18 -1.16
C GLU A 47 -9.62 13.72 -1.18
N GLN A 48 -8.71 12.76 -1.05
CA GLN A 48 -9.00 11.33 -0.99
C GLN A 48 -8.16 10.64 0.09
N PRO A 49 -8.67 9.58 0.73
CA PRO A 49 -7.88 8.81 1.68
C PRO A 49 -6.66 8.17 0.99
N GLY A 50 -5.53 8.16 1.69
CA GLY A 50 -4.27 7.68 1.10
C GLY A 50 -3.52 8.72 0.28
N GLY A 51 -3.88 10.00 0.42
CA GLY A 51 -3.30 11.10 -0.34
C GLY A 51 -1.78 11.18 -0.28
N LEU A 52 -1.19 10.92 0.88
CA LEU A 52 0.26 10.91 1.03
C LEU A 52 0.93 9.83 0.16
N LEU A 53 0.36 8.64 0.11
CA LEU A 53 0.91 7.56 -0.72
C LEU A 53 0.77 7.87 -2.21
N SER A 54 -0.36 8.42 -2.60
CA SER A 54 -0.60 8.82 -4.00
C SER A 54 0.33 9.95 -4.42
N LEU A 55 0.56 10.94 -3.55
CA LEU A 55 1.52 12.02 -3.78
C LEU A 55 2.95 11.51 -3.94
N LEU A 56 3.41 10.68 -2.98
CA LEU A 56 4.74 10.06 -3.04
C LEU A 56 4.86 9.13 -4.27
N GLY A 57 3.81 8.39 -4.57
CA GLY A 57 3.75 7.53 -5.76
C GLY A 57 3.87 8.33 -7.04
N ALA A 58 3.14 9.44 -7.17
CA ALA A 58 3.23 10.32 -8.33
C ALA A 58 4.63 10.93 -8.48
N PHE A 59 5.26 11.35 -7.37
CA PHE A 59 6.64 11.82 -7.37
C PHE A 59 7.62 10.74 -7.86
N LEU A 60 7.53 9.53 -7.31
CA LEU A 60 8.43 8.44 -7.71
C LEU A 60 8.20 7.99 -9.16
N THR A 61 6.98 8.13 -9.68
CA THR A 61 6.68 7.78 -11.07
C THR A 61 7.45 8.66 -12.06
N GLN A 62 7.87 9.87 -11.68
CA GLN A 62 8.70 10.73 -12.53
C GLN A 62 10.05 10.10 -12.91
N PHE A 63 10.59 9.21 -12.05
CA PHE A 63 11.82 8.47 -12.39
C PHE A 63 11.64 7.48 -13.54
N CYS A 64 10.38 7.11 -13.87
CA CYS A 64 10.06 6.24 -14.99
C CYS A 64 10.27 6.91 -16.35
N HIS A 65 10.48 8.24 -16.40
CA HIS A 65 10.95 8.95 -17.60
C HIS A 65 12.21 8.29 -18.20
N PHE A 66 13.05 7.81 -17.34
CA PHE A 66 14.18 6.94 -17.72
C PHE A 66 13.84 5.50 -17.29
N PRO A 67 13.44 4.59 -18.21
CA PRO A 67 12.98 3.24 -17.85
C PRO A 67 13.95 2.46 -16.95
N VAL A 68 15.26 2.68 -17.11
CA VAL A 68 16.30 2.09 -16.25
C VAL A 68 16.17 2.56 -14.81
N LEU A 69 16.00 3.88 -14.59
CA LEU A 69 15.83 4.45 -13.24
C LEU A 69 14.50 4.01 -12.63
N GLY A 70 13.41 4.05 -13.39
CA GLY A 70 12.11 3.57 -12.96
C GLY A 70 12.15 2.13 -12.51
N ALA A 71 12.71 1.24 -13.34
CA ALA A 71 12.89 -0.16 -13.02
C ALA A 71 13.73 -0.37 -11.74
N LEU A 72 14.80 0.42 -11.57
CA LEU A 72 15.65 0.36 -10.39
C LEU A 72 14.88 0.75 -9.12
N VAL A 73 14.14 1.87 -9.15
CA VAL A 73 13.37 2.35 -7.99
C VAL A 73 12.27 1.37 -7.60
N ILE A 74 11.57 0.76 -8.59
CA ILE A 74 10.58 -0.28 -8.32
C ILE A 74 11.24 -1.51 -7.71
N ALA A 75 12.34 -1.99 -8.28
CA ALA A 75 13.05 -3.16 -7.77
C ALA A 75 13.54 -2.96 -6.33
N LEU A 76 14.03 -1.75 -6.01
CA LEU A 76 14.42 -1.39 -4.65
C LEU A 76 13.22 -1.35 -3.70
N SER A 77 12.09 -0.78 -4.11
CA SER A 77 10.86 -0.72 -3.29
C SER A 77 10.28 -2.11 -3.01
N LEU A 78 10.25 -3.00 -4.02
CA LEU A 78 9.83 -4.41 -3.85
C LEU A 78 10.78 -5.18 -2.92
N SER A 79 12.08 -4.93 -3.03
CA SER A 79 13.10 -5.55 -2.17
C SER A 79 13.02 -5.04 -0.74
N LEU A 80 12.70 -3.74 -0.56
CA LEU A 80 12.43 -3.16 0.75
C LEU A 80 11.22 -3.82 1.40
N LEU A 81 10.14 -4.03 0.65
CA LEU A 81 8.96 -4.74 1.15
C LEU A 81 9.31 -6.16 1.61
N ALA A 82 10.01 -6.94 0.77
CA ALA A 82 10.45 -8.29 1.13
C ALA A 82 11.33 -8.30 2.39
N TYR A 83 12.23 -7.34 2.52
CA TYR A 83 13.07 -7.18 3.71
C TYR A 83 12.24 -6.87 4.96
N LEU A 84 11.28 -5.92 4.87
CA LEU A 84 10.40 -5.55 5.98
C LEU A 84 9.53 -6.72 6.41
N VAL A 85 8.91 -7.44 5.49
CA VAL A 85 8.10 -8.64 5.76
C VAL A 85 8.94 -9.71 6.46
N ARG A 86 10.13 -9.99 5.94
CA ARG A 86 11.04 -10.95 6.56
C ARG A 86 11.36 -10.58 8.00
N LYS A 87 11.69 -9.31 8.25
CA LYS A 87 12.04 -8.81 9.58
C LYS A 87 10.83 -8.79 10.51
N ALA A 88 9.66 -8.37 10.02
CA ALA A 88 8.43 -8.30 10.78
C ALA A 88 7.99 -9.67 11.28
N PHE A 89 8.02 -10.68 10.42
CA PHE A 89 7.56 -12.03 10.75
C PHE A 89 8.69 -12.98 11.19
N ARG A 90 9.93 -12.48 11.32
CA ARG A 90 11.12 -13.26 11.72
C ARG A 90 11.30 -14.51 10.85
N LEU A 91 11.14 -14.36 9.53
CA LEU A 91 11.23 -15.48 8.60
C LEU A 91 12.69 -15.84 8.33
N GLU A 92 13.15 -16.98 8.88
CA GLU A 92 14.53 -17.46 8.76
C GLU A 92 14.59 -18.85 8.14
N GLY A 93 15.77 -19.23 7.67
CA GLY A 93 16.03 -20.55 7.11
C GLY A 93 15.13 -20.88 5.92
N LYS A 94 14.51 -22.06 5.95
CA LYS A 94 13.65 -22.57 4.87
C LYS A 94 12.39 -21.71 4.62
N LYS A 95 11.92 -20.95 5.61
CA LYS A 95 10.71 -20.10 5.50
C LYS A 95 11.00 -18.71 4.93
N ALA A 96 12.26 -18.33 4.72
CA ALA A 96 12.64 -17.00 4.28
C ALA A 96 12.07 -16.63 2.90
N TRP A 97 11.79 -17.59 2.02
CA TRP A 97 11.18 -17.36 0.71
C TRP A 97 9.75 -16.81 0.79
N LEU A 98 9.00 -17.10 1.87
CA LEU A 98 7.66 -16.57 2.07
C LEU A 98 7.64 -15.04 2.11
N ALA A 99 8.75 -14.41 2.51
CA ALA A 99 8.87 -12.96 2.50
C ALA A 99 8.86 -12.35 1.08
N LEU A 100 9.15 -13.14 0.05
CA LEU A 100 9.15 -12.69 -1.35
C LEU A 100 7.73 -12.66 -1.94
N VAL A 101 6.80 -13.46 -1.38
CA VAL A 101 5.44 -13.63 -1.93
C VAL A 101 4.70 -12.31 -2.14
N PRO A 102 4.62 -11.39 -1.16
CA PRO A 102 3.94 -10.11 -1.38
C PRO A 102 4.57 -9.27 -2.49
N SER A 103 5.91 -9.26 -2.55
CA SER A 103 6.64 -8.50 -3.57
C SER A 103 6.46 -9.09 -4.97
N LEU A 104 6.45 -10.43 -5.10
CA LEU A 104 6.16 -11.10 -6.37
C LEU A 104 4.72 -10.87 -6.81
N PHE A 105 3.77 -10.89 -5.88
CA PHE A 105 2.37 -10.57 -6.18
C PHE A 105 2.23 -9.14 -6.71
N LEU A 106 2.90 -8.15 -6.11
CA LEU A 106 2.91 -6.78 -6.61
C LEU A 106 3.63 -6.66 -7.96
N LEU A 107 4.70 -7.40 -8.19
CA LEU A 107 5.37 -7.44 -9.49
C LEU A 107 4.43 -7.96 -10.58
N LEU A 108 3.68 -9.04 -10.30
CA LEU A 108 2.65 -9.56 -11.20
C LEU A 108 1.53 -8.54 -11.43
N PHE A 109 1.13 -7.80 -10.39
CA PHE A 109 0.15 -6.74 -10.53
C PHE A 109 0.63 -5.64 -11.47
N ILE A 110 1.89 -5.19 -11.33
CA ILE A 110 2.49 -4.19 -12.22
C ILE A 110 2.41 -4.65 -13.69
N THR A 111 2.61 -5.93 -13.96
CA THR A 111 2.50 -6.45 -15.35
C THR A 111 1.09 -6.41 -15.92
N ARG A 112 0.07 -6.42 -15.04
CA ARG A 112 -1.34 -6.32 -15.45
C ARG A 112 -1.80 -4.89 -15.67
N LEU A 113 -1.06 -3.90 -15.19
CA LEU A 113 -1.38 -2.48 -15.36
C LEU A 113 -1.38 -2.02 -16.81
N ASP A 114 -0.67 -2.73 -17.72
CA ASP A 114 -0.62 -2.41 -19.16
C ASP A 114 -2.01 -2.10 -19.76
N TYR A 115 -3.02 -2.88 -19.40
CA TYR A 115 -4.38 -2.69 -19.90
C TYR A 115 -5.13 -1.58 -19.15
N THR A 116 -4.91 -1.48 -17.84
CA THR A 116 -5.68 -0.60 -16.95
C THR A 116 -5.28 0.87 -17.09
N ILE A 117 -4.03 1.16 -17.46
CA ILE A 117 -3.49 2.51 -17.62
C ILE A 117 -4.30 3.35 -18.61
N TYR A 118 -4.73 2.74 -19.70
CA TYR A 118 -5.48 3.44 -20.76
C TYR A 118 -6.90 3.82 -20.31
N HIS A 119 -7.43 3.16 -19.27
CA HIS A 119 -8.82 3.35 -18.81
C HIS A 119 -8.93 4.10 -17.49
N GLN A 120 -7.90 4.09 -16.65
CA GLN A 120 -7.93 4.72 -15.33
C GLN A 120 -6.73 5.63 -15.11
N LYS A 121 -6.98 6.94 -15.06
CA LYS A 121 -5.96 7.94 -14.70
C LYS A 121 -5.78 7.96 -13.18
N THR A 122 -4.99 7.04 -12.65
CA THR A 122 -4.68 6.98 -11.21
C THR A 122 -3.24 7.42 -10.99
N TYR A 123 -3.08 8.62 -10.45
CA TYR A 123 -1.76 9.17 -10.16
C TYR A 123 -0.98 8.31 -9.17
N GLY A 124 0.27 7.99 -9.50
CA GLY A 124 1.19 7.31 -8.59
C GLY A 124 0.86 5.86 -8.25
N LEU A 125 -0.10 5.21 -8.94
CA LEU A 125 -0.56 3.86 -8.63
C LEU A 125 0.57 2.83 -8.59
N LEU A 126 1.58 2.98 -9.44
CA LEU A 126 2.72 2.08 -9.57
C LEU A 126 3.49 1.91 -8.24
N PHE A 127 3.70 3.01 -7.52
CA PHE A 127 4.48 3.02 -6.28
C PHE A 127 3.63 3.06 -5.02
N SER A 128 2.44 3.69 -5.07
CA SER A 128 1.59 3.88 -3.89
C SER A 128 1.25 2.57 -3.19
N GLN A 129 1.05 1.50 -3.96
CA GLN A 129 0.73 0.18 -3.43
C GLN A 129 1.93 -0.43 -2.68
N THR A 130 3.11 -0.43 -3.30
CA THR A 130 4.31 -0.98 -2.67
C THR A 130 4.67 -0.18 -1.42
N LEU A 131 4.58 1.16 -1.49
CA LEU A 131 4.79 2.05 -0.34
C LEU A 131 3.75 1.82 0.74
N GLY A 132 2.49 1.61 0.38
CA GLY A 132 1.41 1.33 1.31
C GLY A 132 1.64 0.05 2.10
N PHE A 133 2.02 -1.04 1.45
CA PHE A 133 2.38 -2.27 2.14
C PHE A 133 3.65 -2.11 2.98
N CYS A 134 4.66 -1.38 2.50
CA CYS A 134 5.83 -1.05 3.31
C CYS A 134 5.46 -0.27 4.58
N ALA A 135 4.59 0.73 4.46
CA ALA A 135 4.10 1.52 5.58
C ALA A 135 3.31 0.66 6.58
N ALA A 136 2.38 -0.19 6.10
CA ALA A 136 1.61 -1.09 6.95
C ALA A 136 2.51 -2.04 7.76
N VAL A 137 3.49 -2.67 7.11
CA VAL A 137 4.44 -3.57 7.78
C VAL A 137 5.36 -2.81 8.73
N ALA A 138 5.80 -1.59 8.37
CA ALA A 138 6.63 -0.76 9.24
C ALA A 138 5.88 -0.33 10.51
N LEU A 139 4.60 0.08 10.39
CA LEU A 139 3.75 0.42 11.54
C LEU A 139 3.49 -0.79 12.44
N PHE A 140 3.26 -1.97 11.85
CA PHE A 140 3.18 -3.21 12.60
C PHE A 140 4.48 -3.51 13.36
N MET A 141 5.65 -3.33 12.75
CA MET A 141 6.94 -3.50 13.42
C MET A 141 7.14 -2.50 14.56
N LEU A 142 6.71 -1.24 14.37
CA LEU A 142 6.76 -0.21 15.41
C LEU A 142 5.90 -0.62 16.61
N TYR A 143 4.66 -1.08 16.37
CA TYR A 143 3.79 -1.62 17.42
C TYR A 143 4.48 -2.75 18.18
N ARG A 144 4.98 -3.76 17.46
CA ARG A 144 5.62 -4.93 18.05
C ARG A 144 6.82 -4.60 18.92
N ARG A 145 7.60 -3.58 18.51
CA ARG A 145 8.78 -3.16 19.25
C ARG A 145 8.45 -2.36 20.52
N SER A 146 7.41 -1.51 20.48
CA SER A 146 7.21 -0.47 21.49
C SER A 146 5.97 -0.67 22.36
N PHE A 147 4.95 -1.39 21.86
CA PHE A 147 3.64 -1.44 22.48
C PHE A 147 3.11 -2.85 22.74
N SER A 148 3.67 -3.90 22.12
CA SER A 148 3.15 -5.27 22.19
C SER A 148 3.01 -5.81 23.62
N GLU A 149 3.95 -5.49 24.50
CA GLU A 149 3.96 -6.00 25.89
C GLU A 149 3.27 -5.06 26.89
N ARG A 150 2.82 -3.88 26.44
CA ARG A 150 2.18 -2.92 27.35
C ARG A 150 0.71 -3.27 27.57
N LYS A 151 0.22 -3.11 28.82
CA LYS A 151 -1.19 -3.36 29.19
C LYS A 151 -2.19 -2.56 28.33
N LEU A 152 -1.81 -1.35 27.90
CA LEU A 152 -2.59 -0.44 27.07
C LEU A 152 -2.10 -0.40 25.62
N GLY A 153 -1.40 -1.45 25.16
CA GLY A 153 -0.86 -1.52 23.78
C GLY A 153 -1.94 -1.39 22.71
N TRP A 154 -3.16 -1.84 22.98
CA TRP A 154 -4.29 -1.72 22.07
C TRP A 154 -4.64 -0.28 21.68
N LEU A 155 -4.34 0.72 22.57
CA LEU A 155 -4.57 2.13 22.25
C LEU A 155 -3.81 2.61 21.02
N PHE A 156 -2.76 1.91 20.60
CA PHE A 156 -2.03 2.23 19.38
C PHE A 156 -2.90 2.11 18.12
N VAL A 157 -3.94 1.27 18.16
CA VAL A 157 -4.88 1.09 17.03
C VAL A 157 -5.66 2.38 16.74
N LEU A 158 -5.98 3.18 17.78
CA LEU A 158 -6.75 4.41 17.63
C LEU A 158 -6.04 5.44 16.70
N PRO A 159 -4.84 5.94 17.04
CA PRO A 159 -4.13 6.88 16.16
C PRO A 159 -3.74 6.22 14.84
N LEU A 160 -3.48 4.92 14.83
CA LEU A 160 -3.16 4.18 13.62
C LEU A 160 -4.28 4.26 12.58
N ILE A 161 -5.54 4.12 12.98
CA ILE A 161 -6.69 4.20 12.07
C ILE A 161 -7.07 5.66 11.83
N ILE A 162 -7.18 6.49 12.87
CA ILE A 162 -7.68 7.87 12.76
C ILE A 162 -6.73 8.75 11.93
N ALA A 163 -5.43 8.69 12.18
CA ALA A 163 -4.43 9.47 11.45
C ALA A 163 -3.89 8.70 10.22
N GLY A 164 -3.78 7.38 10.33
CA GLY A 164 -3.25 6.55 9.26
C GLY A 164 -4.18 6.46 8.05
N TYR A 165 -5.49 6.33 8.25
CA TYR A 165 -6.43 6.20 7.13
C TYR A 165 -6.42 7.42 6.18
N PRO A 166 -6.46 8.69 6.62
CA PRO A 166 -6.29 9.83 5.74
C PRO A 166 -4.96 9.84 4.97
N LEU A 167 -3.87 9.44 5.62
CA LEU A 167 -2.52 9.52 5.05
C LEU A 167 -2.20 8.36 4.10
N ILE A 168 -2.47 7.12 4.55
CA ILE A 168 -2.07 5.90 3.85
C ILE A 168 -3.25 5.04 3.38
N GLY A 169 -4.49 5.55 3.51
CA GLY A 169 -5.68 4.85 3.03
C GLY A 169 -5.94 3.53 3.76
N SER A 170 -6.45 2.57 3.02
CA SER A 170 -6.82 1.25 3.56
C SER A 170 -5.62 0.43 4.07
N TYR A 171 -4.38 0.84 3.77
CA TYR A 171 -3.19 0.21 4.35
C TYR A 171 -3.10 0.42 5.87
N ALA A 172 -3.70 1.49 6.40
CA ALA A 172 -3.86 1.67 7.84
C ALA A 172 -4.75 0.57 8.45
N LEU A 173 -5.81 0.15 7.74
CA LEU A 173 -6.68 -0.95 8.19
C LEU A 173 -5.94 -2.28 8.17
N VAL A 174 -5.10 -2.52 7.15
CA VAL A 174 -4.22 -3.70 7.12
C VAL A 174 -3.24 -3.69 8.28
N ALA A 175 -2.62 -2.56 8.58
CA ALA A 175 -1.72 -2.43 9.72
C ALA A 175 -2.46 -2.70 11.04
N ALA A 176 -3.68 -2.15 11.21
CA ALA A 176 -4.53 -2.39 12.38
C ALA A 176 -4.92 -3.88 12.53
N ALA A 177 -5.24 -4.55 11.42
CA ALA A 177 -5.51 -5.99 11.43
C ALA A 177 -4.27 -6.80 11.87
N LEU A 178 -3.08 -6.45 11.37
CA LEU A 178 -1.83 -7.10 11.80
C LEU A 178 -1.54 -6.85 13.29
N VAL A 179 -1.78 -5.64 13.78
CA VAL A 179 -1.65 -5.30 15.21
C VAL A 179 -2.63 -6.10 16.06
N THR A 180 -3.87 -6.23 15.62
CA THR A 180 -4.90 -7.02 16.32
C THR A 180 -4.52 -8.51 16.37
N LEU A 181 -3.99 -9.05 15.29
CA LEU A 181 -3.48 -10.44 15.27
C LEU A 181 -2.30 -10.64 16.23
N GLU A 182 -1.38 -9.67 16.32
CA GLU A 182 -0.29 -9.76 17.29
C GLU A 182 -0.80 -9.62 18.74
N ALA A 183 -1.86 -8.82 18.96
CA ALA A 183 -2.49 -8.68 20.27
C ALA A 183 -3.14 -9.98 20.80
N LEU A 184 -3.38 -10.99 19.94
CA LEU A 184 -3.76 -12.35 20.36
C LEU A 184 -2.75 -12.97 21.34
N ARG A 185 -1.50 -12.58 21.25
CA ARG A 185 -0.45 -13.08 22.16
C ARG A 185 -0.59 -12.53 23.57
N VAL A 186 -1.22 -11.33 23.70
CA VAL A 186 -1.43 -10.65 24.97
C VAL A 186 -2.94 -10.60 25.23
N ARG A 187 -3.46 -11.60 25.92
CA ARG A 187 -4.91 -11.82 26.11
C ARG A 187 -5.71 -10.59 26.51
N ASN A 188 -5.13 -9.69 27.35
CA ASN A 188 -5.80 -8.49 27.81
C ASN A 188 -5.95 -7.39 26.73
N ASN A 189 -5.16 -7.44 25.65
CA ASN A 189 -5.16 -6.43 24.60
C ASN A 189 -5.97 -6.85 23.36
N PHE A 190 -6.30 -8.13 23.24
CA PHE A 190 -6.94 -8.63 22.01
C PHE A 190 -8.36 -8.12 21.82
N LEU A 191 -9.24 -8.30 22.80
CA LEU A 191 -10.65 -7.89 22.67
C LEU A 191 -10.79 -6.38 22.42
N PRO A 192 -10.14 -5.48 23.18
CA PRO A 192 -10.24 -4.05 22.89
C PRO A 192 -9.56 -3.66 21.57
N ALA A 193 -8.46 -4.31 21.15
CA ALA A 193 -7.87 -4.09 19.85
C ALA A 193 -8.79 -4.54 18.71
N LEU A 194 -9.43 -5.70 18.84
CA LEU A 194 -10.40 -6.21 17.87
C LEU A 194 -11.61 -5.29 17.76
N ALA A 195 -12.20 -4.92 18.90
CA ALA A 195 -13.36 -4.02 18.93
C ALA A 195 -13.03 -2.66 18.30
N SER A 196 -11.90 -2.04 18.67
CA SER A 196 -11.48 -0.76 18.09
C SER A 196 -11.19 -0.87 16.59
N THR A 197 -10.55 -1.95 16.14
CA THR A 197 -10.27 -2.18 14.70
C THR A 197 -11.56 -2.36 13.91
N LEU A 198 -12.53 -3.13 14.42
CA LEU A 198 -13.80 -3.34 13.75
C LEU A 198 -14.66 -2.06 13.73
N VAL A 199 -14.78 -1.39 14.88
CA VAL A 199 -15.63 -0.20 14.99
C VAL A 199 -15.04 0.95 14.18
N LEU A 200 -13.78 1.31 14.40
CA LEU A 200 -13.15 2.44 13.69
C LEU A 200 -12.87 2.10 12.23
N GLY A 201 -12.48 0.86 11.94
CA GLY A 201 -12.22 0.39 10.57
C GLY A 201 -13.47 0.33 9.71
N ALA A 202 -14.67 0.19 10.30
CA ALA A 202 -15.92 0.34 9.60
C ALA A 202 -16.44 1.78 9.62
N ALA A 203 -16.42 2.42 10.79
CA ALA A 203 -17.01 3.75 10.98
C ALA A 203 -16.27 4.82 10.15
N LEU A 204 -14.94 4.82 10.14
CA LEU A 204 -14.16 5.89 9.50
C LEU A 204 -14.33 5.91 7.97
N PRO A 205 -14.20 4.80 7.24
CA PRO A 205 -14.51 4.76 5.81
C PRO A 205 -15.96 5.15 5.49
N LEU A 206 -16.93 4.69 6.30
CA LEU A 206 -18.34 5.04 6.11
C LEU A 206 -18.62 6.52 6.37
N LEU A 207 -18.01 7.11 7.39
CA LEU A 207 -18.09 8.55 7.67
C LEU A 207 -17.50 9.34 6.50
N CYS A 208 -16.31 8.96 6.01
CA CYS A 208 -15.66 9.60 4.87
C CYS A 208 -16.51 9.50 3.59
N ALA A 209 -17.22 8.39 3.38
CA ALA A 209 -18.08 8.21 2.22
C ALA A 209 -19.40 8.98 2.29
N ASN A 210 -19.94 9.22 3.50
CA ASN A 210 -21.27 9.79 3.68
C ASN A 210 -21.26 11.28 4.08
N LEU A 211 -20.14 11.80 4.62
CA LEU A 211 -20.03 13.20 5.01
C LEU A 211 -19.48 14.05 3.85
N PRO A 212 -20.33 14.84 3.18
CA PRO A 212 -19.85 15.79 2.19
C PRO A 212 -19.01 16.88 2.88
N GLY A 213 -17.80 17.12 2.38
CA GLY A 213 -16.94 18.20 2.85
C GLY A 213 -15.61 17.75 3.46
N ILE A 214 -15.45 16.49 3.89
CA ILE A 214 -14.15 15.95 4.31
C ILE A 214 -13.38 15.48 3.08
N TYR A 215 -14.04 14.69 2.26
CA TYR A 215 -13.55 14.22 0.96
C TYR A 215 -14.60 14.49 -0.11
N GLY A 216 -14.18 14.53 -1.39
CA GLY A 216 -15.10 14.59 -2.51
C GLY A 216 -16.13 13.43 -2.47
N ARG A 217 -17.15 13.46 -3.34
CA ARG A 217 -18.14 12.38 -3.42
C ARG A 217 -17.42 11.04 -3.68
N MET A 218 -17.46 10.16 -2.70
CA MET A 218 -16.76 8.89 -2.74
C MET A 218 -17.75 7.73 -2.65
N ASN A 219 -17.60 6.72 -3.51
CA ASN A 219 -18.37 5.49 -3.39
C ASN A 219 -17.94 4.75 -2.10
N ARG A 220 -18.91 4.15 -1.37
CA ARG A 220 -18.65 3.35 -0.17
C ARG A 220 -17.62 2.26 -0.41
N HIS A 221 -17.70 1.57 -1.56
CA HIS A 221 -16.72 0.55 -1.92
C HIS A 221 -15.30 1.13 -2.03
N TYR A 222 -15.16 2.28 -2.67
CA TYR A 222 -13.86 2.96 -2.79
C TYR A 222 -13.32 3.39 -1.42
N ALA A 223 -14.16 3.80 -0.48
CA ALA A 223 -13.73 4.20 0.85
C ALA A 223 -13.04 3.04 1.61
N PHE A 224 -13.54 1.82 1.49
CA PHE A 224 -12.91 0.66 2.13
C PHE A 224 -11.63 0.19 1.45
N PHE A 225 -11.48 0.46 0.15
CA PHE A 225 -10.35 -0.01 -0.67
C PHE A 225 -9.47 1.14 -1.18
N ALA A 226 -9.54 2.33 -0.54
CA ALA A 226 -8.76 3.49 -0.93
C ALA A 226 -7.25 3.19 -0.96
N GLY A 227 -6.65 3.35 -2.12
CA GLY A 227 -5.22 3.09 -2.36
C GLY A 227 -4.87 1.62 -2.65
N PHE A 228 -5.83 0.67 -2.52
CA PHE A 228 -5.63 -0.72 -2.95
C PHE A 228 -5.74 -0.87 -4.47
N PRO A 229 -5.07 -1.89 -5.02
CA PRO A 229 -5.25 -2.23 -6.42
C PRO A 229 -6.70 -2.61 -6.67
N TYR A 230 -7.39 -1.79 -7.42
CA TYR A 230 -8.76 -2.04 -7.85
C TYR A 230 -8.73 -2.73 -9.21
N PHE A 231 -9.19 -3.96 -9.26
CA PHE A 231 -9.41 -4.67 -10.52
C PHE A 231 -10.86 -4.49 -10.92
N GLU A 232 -11.15 -3.59 -11.86
CA GLU A 232 -12.38 -3.70 -12.61
C GLU A 232 -12.21 -4.87 -13.59
N PHE A 233 -12.90 -5.96 -13.34
CA PHE A 233 -13.11 -6.96 -14.37
C PHE A 233 -14.04 -6.38 -15.42
N VAL A 234 -13.46 -5.77 -16.46
CA VAL A 234 -14.19 -5.36 -17.66
C VAL A 234 -14.72 -6.63 -18.30
N GLY A 235 -15.98 -6.95 -18.06
CA GLY A 235 -16.62 -8.16 -18.59
C GLY A 235 -17.76 -8.72 -17.73
N SER A 236 -17.93 -8.28 -16.49
CA SER A 236 -19.11 -8.67 -15.72
C SER A 236 -20.29 -7.73 -16.00
N SER A 237 -20.95 -7.91 -17.15
CA SER A 237 -22.28 -7.35 -17.45
C SER A 237 -23.38 -7.79 -16.46
N TRP A 238 -23.01 -8.39 -15.35
CA TRP A 238 -23.91 -8.87 -14.29
C TRP A 238 -24.33 -7.78 -13.31
N ALA A 239 -23.67 -6.62 -13.29
CA ALA A 239 -23.98 -5.52 -12.37
C ALA A 239 -24.97 -4.50 -12.95
N SER A 240 -25.39 -4.62 -14.20
CA SER A 240 -26.36 -3.72 -14.84
C SER A 240 -27.81 -4.26 -14.82
N CYS A 241 -28.05 -5.40 -14.17
CA CYS A 241 -29.37 -6.04 -14.07
C CYS A 241 -29.93 -6.12 -12.62
N LEU A 242 -29.38 -5.38 -11.69
CA LEU A 242 -29.92 -5.14 -10.36
C LEU A 242 -29.90 -3.64 -10.08
#